data_bcca7588903b055dfc26eed0b8b0795a
#
_entry.id   bcca7588903b055dfc26eed0b8b0795a
#
_cell.length_a   1.000
_cell.length_b   1.000
_cell.length_c   1.000
_cell.angle_alpha   90.00
_cell.angle_beta   90.00
_cell.angle_gamma   90.00
#
_symmetry.space_group_name_H-M   'P 1'
#
loop_
_entity.id
_entity.type
_entity.pdbx_description
1 polymer ?
#
loop_
_entity_poly.entity_id
_entity_poly.type
_entity_poly.pdbx_seq_one_letter_code
_entity_poly.pdbx_strand_id
1 'polypeptide(L)'
;MLKQFVCRAAFLGLALLPAAAGAGEIPKAIKDAGVLKLSINATYPPMEYKDPETNTFKGLDIDLVDALAAKLGLKVERTDGLFAQLTPALTTGRTDFILSGMTDTPARRETMDFVNYMRAGAMFYTLTSSALKDPVELCGKKIATVRSTTYPGQVKDWSDENCVKAGKGPIEVVGTESSPDARLQLKQGRVDAAVQGGETIPFTSKQEGGIYKVIGKPMTVVYYGAAFRKTDSAFRDAVADALQELVKDGTYGKIFEKWELSDSALPAIMINSQPR
;
A
#
# COMPACT_ATOMS: atom_id res chain seq x y z
N MET A 1 31.42 75.00 21.09
CA MET A 1 32.13 73.70 21.05
C MET A 1 31.05 72.60 21.32
N LEU A 2 30.53 71.99 20.28
CA LEU A 2 29.44 71.01 20.39
C LEU A 2 30.01 69.66 19.95
N LYS A 3 30.18 68.73 20.90
CA LYS A 3 30.70 67.36 20.62
C LYS A 3 29.51 66.48 20.16
N GLN A 4 29.55 66.03 18.91
CA GLN A 4 28.65 65.03 18.36
C GLN A 4 29.06 63.64 18.84
N PHE A 5 28.17 62.94 19.56
CA PHE A 5 28.26 61.51 19.87
C PHE A 5 27.62 60.70 18.71
N VAL A 6 28.43 59.95 17.99
CA VAL A 6 27.95 59.00 16.99
C VAL A 6 27.73 57.66 17.69
N CYS A 7 26.49 57.28 17.88
CA CYS A 7 26.09 55.94 18.35
C CYS A 7 26.14 54.95 17.16
N ARG A 8 27.12 54.06 17.17
CA ARG A 8 27.19 52.89 16.24
C ARG A 8 26.26 51.79 16.78
N ALA A 9 25.10 51.60 16.18
CA ALA A 9 24.25 50.41 16.41
C ALA A 9 24.87 49.24 15.67
N ALA A 10 25.35 48.25 16.42
CA ALA A 10 25.75 46.95 15.87
C ALA A 10 24.50 46.07 15.60
N PHE A 11 24.15 45.87 14.35
CA PHE A 11 23.17 44.87 13.95
C PHE A 11 23.79 43.49 14.05
N LEU A 12 23.45 42.71 15.09
CA LEU A 12 23.68 41.27 15.11
C LEU A 12 22.73 40.60 14.13
N GLY A 13 23.20 40.26 12.96
CA GLY A 13 22.47 39.41 12.01
C GLY A 13 22.36 37.97 12.57
N LEU A 14 21.20 37.59 13.03
CA LEU A 14 20.86 36.20 13.40
C LEU A 14 20.78 35.39 12.09
N ALA A 15 21.87 34.69 11.75
CA ALA A 15 21.87 33.74 10.64
C ALA A 15 20.96 32.56 11.02
N LEU A 16 19.75 32.49 10.45
CA LEU A 16 18.94 31.27 10.46
C LEU A 16 19.69 30.24 9.60
N LEU A 17 20.36 29.28 10.26
CA LEU A 17 20.85 28.09 9.62
C LEU A 17 19.61 27.29 9.17
N PRO A 18 19.50 26.90 7.88
CA PRO A 18 18.46 25.97 7.48
C PRO A 18 18.67 24.67 8.26
N ALA A 19 17.64 24.22 8.98
CA ALA A 19 17.63 22.88 9.56
C ALA A 19 17.83 21.90 8.38
N ALA A 20 18.99 21.29 8.29
CA ALA A 20 19.21 20.18 7.39
C ALA A 20 18.19 19.11 7.80
N ALA A 21 17.20 18.84 6.95
CA ALA A 21 16.36 17.65 7.09
C ALA A 21 17.35 16.49 7.18
N GLY A 22 17.39 15.82 8.34
CA GLY A 22 18.34 14.74 8.58
C GLY A 22 18.18 13.69 7.49
N ALA A 23 19.26 13.40 6.76
CA ALA A 23 19.27 12.28 5.83
C ALA A 23 18.87 11.02 6.60
N GLY A 24 17.97 10.22 6.00
CA GLY A 24 17.52 8.99 6.62
C GLY A 24 18.70 8.05 6.94
N GLU A 25 18.62 7.32 8.04
CA GLU A 25 19.69 6.42 8.46
C GLU A 25 19.16 5.00 8.72
N ILE A 26 19.85 4.01 8.12
CA ILE A 26 19.59 2.60 8.41
C ILE A 26 20.04 2.30 9.85
N PRO A 27 19.19 1.73 10.71
CA PRO A 27 19.53 1.34 12.07
C PRO A 27 20.79 0.46 12.11
N LYS A 28 21.67 0.73 13.11
CA LYS A 28 22.93 -0.03 13.25
C LYS A 28 22.70 -1.53 13.30
N ALA A 29 21.67 -1.99 13.99
CA ALA A 29 21.34 -3.41 14.10
C ALA A 29 21.03 -4.05 12.73
N ILE A 30 20.36 -3.32 11.81
CA ILE A 30 20.08 -3.80 10.45
C ILE A 30 21.35 -3.79 9.60
N LYS A 31 22.18 -2.74 9.73
CA LYS A 31 23.49 -2.66 9.03
C LYS A 31 24.40 -3.82 9.43
N ASP A 32 24.53 -4.07 10.73
CA ASP A 32 25.39 -5.13 11.28
C ASP A 32 24.89 -6.53 10.87
N ALA A 33 23.56 -6.74 10.84
CA ALA A 33 22.97 -7.99 10.37
C ALA A 33 23.07 -8.18 8.84
N GLY A 34 23.16 -7.08 8.09
CA GLY A 34 23.15 -7.09 6.62
C GLY A 34 21.82 -7.55 6.00
N VAL A 35 20.72 -7.55 6.79
CA VAL A 35 19.43 -8.13 6.42
C VAL A 35 18.28 -7.20 6.82
N LEU A 36 17.34 -7.00 5.89
CA LEU A 36 16.02 -6.40 6.11
C LEU A 36 14.99 -7.49 6.35
N LYS A 37 14.31 -7.46 7.48
CA LYS A 37 13.22 -8.38 7.80
C LYS A 37 11.89 -7.79 7.36
N LEU A 38 11.26 -8.40 6.37
CA LEU A 38 10.03 -7.97 5.73
C LEU A 38 8.86 -8.87 6.11
N SER A 39 7.70 -8.27 6.47
CA SER A 39 6.41 -8.97 6.53
C SER A 39 5.63 -8.78 5.24
N ILE A 40 5.10 -9.89 4.69
CA ILE A 40 4.24 -9.91 3.50
C ILE A 40 3.05 -10.85 3.69
N ASN A 41 2.00 -10.65 2.89
CA ASN A 41 0.92 -11.62 2.70
C ASN A 41 0.89 -12.07 1.23
N ALA A 42 1.59 -13.15 0.92
CA ALA A 42 1.83 -13.62 -0.45
C ALA A 42 0.60 -14.29 -1.09
N THR A 43 -0.57 -13.65 -1.00
CA THR A 43 -1.85 -14.10 -1.58
C THR A 43 -2.52 -13.04 -2.45
N TYR A 44 -1.78 -11.98 -2.85
CA TYR A 44 -2.31 -10.79 -3.50
C TYR A 44 -1.62 -10.45 -4.84
N PRO A 45 -1.69 -11.34 -5.86
CA PRO A 45 -1.09 -11.07 -7.17
C PRO A 45 -1.75 -9.88 -7.87
N PRO A 46 -1.00 -9.05 -8.64
CA PRO A 46 0.43 -9.16 -8.95
C PRO A 46 1.35 -8.46 -7.92
N MET A 47 0.80 -8.01 -6.78
CA MET A 47 1.59 -7.31 -5.76
C MET A 47 2.61 -8.24 -5.10
N GLU A 48 2.14 -9.33 -4.47
CA GLU A 48 2.96 -10.37 -3.89
C GLU A 48 2.22 -11.72 -3.87
N TYR A 49 2.89 -12.75 -4.34
CA TYR A 49 2.35 -14.11 -4.35
C TYR A 49 3.46 -15.15 -4.41
N LYS A 50 3.13 -16.39 -4.08
CA LYS A 50 4.00 -17.53 -4.35
C LYS A 50 3.66 -18.11 -5.71
N ASP A 51 4.67 -18.21 -6.55
CA ASP A 51 4.58 -18.90 -7.82
C ASP A 51 4.23 -20.36 -7.60
N PRO A 52 3.15 -20.89 -8.19
CA PRO A 52 2.69 -22.25 -7.91
C PRO A 52 3.64 -23.35 -8.39
N GLU A 53 4.50 -23.08 -9.39
CA GLU A 53 5.43 -24.05 -9.95
C GLU A 53 6.75 -24.09 -9.18
N THR A 54 7.26 -22.91 -8.81
CA THR A 54 8.59 -22.77 -8.20
C THR A 54 8.55 -22.54 -6.69
N ASN A 55 7.38 -22.25 -6.13
CA ASN A 55 7.18 -21.83 -4.73
C ASN A 55 8.03 -20.61 -4.31
N THR A 56 8.51 -19.83 -5.28
CA THR A 56 9.25 -18.59 -5.03
C THR A 56 8.31 -17.40 -4.93
N PHE A 57 8.70 -16.37 -4.17
CA PHE A 57 7.97 -15.12 -4.10
C PHE A 57 8.13 -14.33 -5.40
N LYS A 58 7.02 -13.85 -5.94
CA LYS A 58 6.94 -12.99 -7.13
C LYS A 58 5.96 -11.84 -6.88
N GLY A 59 6.12 -10.76 -7.63
CA GLY A 59 5.19 -9.63 -7.60
C GLY A 59 5.90 -8.29 -7.65
N LEU A 60 5.11 -7.22 -7.83
CA LEU A 60 5.59 -5.85 -7.84
C LEU A 60 6.29 -5.51 -6.53
N ASP A 61 5.67 -5.83 -5.40
CA ASP A 61 6.21 -5.55 -4.06
C ASP A 61 7.50 -6.34 -3.81
N ILE A 62 7.60 -7.55 -4.36
CA ILE A 62 8.82 -8.37 -4.27
C ILE A 62 9.97 -7.74 -5.06
N ASP A 63 9.73 -7.37 -6.33
CA ASP A 63 10.74 -6.74 -7.17
C ASP A 63 11.17 -5.37 -6.60
N LEU A 64 10.21 -4.61 -6.05
CA LEU A 64 10.48 -3.30 -5.48
C LEU A 64 11.36 -3.40 -4.22
N VAL A 65 11.07 -4.35 -3.33
CA VAL A 65 11.89 -4.55 -2.12
C VAL A 65 13.27 -5.12 -2.45
N ASP A 66 13.39 -5.95 -3.48
CA ASP A 66 14.69 -6.47 -3.92
C ASP A 66 15.57 -5.35 -4.49
N ALA A 67 14.99 -4.47 -5.32
CA ALA A 67 15.69 -3.29 -5.83
C ALA A 67 16.08 -2.33 -4.69
N LEU A 68 15.18 -2.09 -3.73
CA LEU A 68 15.45 -1.28 -2.54
C LEU A 68 16.60 -1.86 -1.71
N ALA A 69 16.57 -3.15 -1.41
CA ALA A 69 17.61 -3.80 -0.61
C ALA A 69 18.96 -3.78 -1.31
N ALA A 70 18.99 -4.03 -2.62
CA ALA A 70 20.21 -3.91 -3.43
C ALA A 70 20.79 -2.49 -3.37
N LYS A 71 19.93 -1.45 -3.45
CA LYS A 71 20.33 -0.04 -3.31
C LYS A 71 20.92 0.27 -1.94
N LEU A 72 20.41 -0.36 -0.89
CA LEU A 72 20.86 -0.20 0.49
C LEU A 72 22.04 -1.12 0.86
N GLY A 73 22.46 -2.03 -0.03
CA GLY A 73 23.53 -3.01 0.24
C GLY A 73 23.12 -4.10 1.23
N LEU A 74 21.83 -4.43 1.31
CA LEU A 74 21.25 -5.37 2.27
C LEU A 74 20.61 -6.57 1.56
N LYS A 75 20.43 -7.68 2.28
CA LYS A 75 19.61 -8.81 1.87
C LYS A 75 18.20 -8.69 2.42
N VAL A 76 17.24 -9.45 1.87
CA VAL A 76 15.86 -9.47 2.36
C VAL A 76 15.53 -10.85 2.92
N GLU A 77 15.04 -10.86 4.16
CA GLU A 77 14.38 -12.01 4.79
C GLU A 77 12.87 -11.74 4.82
N ARG A 78 12.10 -12.62 4.18
CA ARG A 78 10.64 -12.47 4.03
C ARG A 78 9.90 -13.41 4.96
N THR A 79 8.99 -12.86 5.77
CA THR A 79 8.04 -13.62 6.58
C THR A 79 6.66 -13.49 5.96
N ASP A 80 6.16 -14.60 5.41
CA ASP A 80 4.81 -14.71 4.86
C ASP A 80 3.81 -15.08 5.96
N GLY A 81 2.66 -14.42 5.97
CA GLY A 81 1.60 -14.66 6.96
C GLY A 81 0.26 -14.07 6.53
N LEU A 82 -0.78 -14.26 7.34
CA LEU A 82 -2.07 -13.62 7.09
C LEU A 82 -1.94 -12.10 7.21
N PHE A 83 -2.68 -11.35 6.39
CA PHE A 83 -2.63 -9.88 6.39
C PHE A 83 -2.88 -9.28 7.79
N ALA A 84 -3.77 -9.89 8.58
CA ALA A 84 -4.01 -9.50 9.98
C ALA A 84 -2.79 -9.60 10.90
N GLN A 85 -1.79 -10.40 10.54
CA GLN A 85 -0.59 -10.65 11.35
C GLN A 85 0.56 -9.68 11.04
N LEU A 86 0.50 -8.92 9.94
CA LEU A 86 1.58 -8.05 9.51
C LEU A 86 1.83 -6.91 10.52
N THR A 87 0.77 -6.21 10.95
CA THR A 87 0.89 -5.14 11.94
C THR A 87 1.44 -5.64 13.29
N PRO A 88 0.94 -6.73 13.89
CA PRO A 88 1.55 -7.32 15.07
C PRO A 88 3.02 -7.70 14.91
N ALA A 89 3.41 -8.23 13.74
CA ALA A 89 4.81 -8.58 13.48
C ALA A 89 5.71 -7.33 13.45
N LEU A 90 5.25 -6.22 12.87
CA LEU A 90 5.95 -4.96 12.86
C LEU A 90 6.06 -4.36 14.28
N THR A 91 4.94 -4.23 14.98
CA THR A 91 4.89 -3.53 16.28
C THR A 91 5.66 -4.24 17.37
N THR A 92 5.78 -5.57 17.31
CA THR A 92 6.59 -6.39 18.24
C THR A 92 8.07 -6.49 17.82
N GLY A 93 8.49 -5.86 16.72
CA GLY A 93 9.88 -5.91 16.25
C GLY A 93 10.30 -7.23 15.62
N ARG A 94 9.35 -8.13 15.30
CA ARG A 94 9.63 -9.39 14.61
C ARG A 94 10.09 -9.14 13.17
N THR A 95 9.59 -8.07 12.57
CA THR A 95 10.02 -7.56 11.26
C THR A 95 10.37 -6.08 11.36
N ASP A 96 11.18 -5.60 10.42
CA ASP A 96 11.65 -4.23 10.39
C ASP A 96 10.63 -3.30 9.74
N PHE A 97 9.94 -3.81 8.70
CA PHE A 97 8.89 -3.08 7.99
C PHE A 97 7.91 -4.04 7.30
N ILE A 98 6.81 -3.48 6.78
CA ILE A 98 5.81 -4.16 5.95
C ILE A 98 5.85 -3.55 4.56
N LEU A 99 5.87 -4.35 3.50
CA LEU A 99 5.59 -3.92 2.13
C LEU A 99 4.72 -5.01 1.49
N SER A 100 3.41 -4.78 1.45
CA SER A 100 2.41 -5.80 1.14
C SER A 100 1.06 -5.17 0.78
N GLY A 101 1.02 -4.34 -0.27
CA GLY A 101 -0.20 -3.69 -0.74
C GLY A 101 -0.99 -2.98 0.38
N MET A 102 -0.31 -2.51 1.42
CA MET A 102 -0.98 -1.97 2.60
C MET A 102 -1.43 -0.53 2.39
N THR A 103 -2.74 -0.30 2.50
CA THR A 103 -3.32 1.05 2.40
C THR A 103 -2.86 1.93 3.56
N ASP A 104 -2.32 3.11 3.23
CA ASP A 104 -2.06 4.19 4.17
C ASP A 104 -3.39 4.87 4.55
N THR A 105 -3.78 4.78 5.81
CA THR A 105 -5.00 5.41 6.35
C THR A 105 -4.73 6.21 7.60
N PRO A 106 -5.55 7.25 7.91
CA PRO A 106 -5.41 7.99 9.17
C PRO A 106 -5.37 7.08 10.41
N ALA A 107 -6.25 6.08 10.48
CA ALA A 107 -6.29 5.14 11.61
C ALA A 107 -4.99 4.33 11.76
N ARG A 108 -4.40 3.86 10.65
CA ARG A 108 -3.11 3.15 10.69
C ARG A 108 -1.96 4.08 11.05
N ARG A 109 -2.03 5.35 10.66
CA ARG A 109 -1.02 6.36 11.01
C ARG A 109 -0.98 6.70 12.51
N GLU A 110 -1.96 6.30 13.29
CA GLU A 110 -1.89 6.41 14.75
C GLU A 110 -0.76 5.55 15.34
N THR A 111 -0.49 4.38 14.72
CA THR A 111 0.46 3.38 15.24
C THR A 111 1.69 3.16 14.38
N MET A 112 1.68 3.57 13.11
CA MET A 112 2.78 3.37 12.16
C MET A 112 2.88 4.55 11.18
N ASP A 113 4.04 4.69 10.52
CA ASP A 113 4.24 5.63 9.43
C ASP A 113 4.36 4.90 8.10
N PHE A 114 4.08 5.59 7.00
CA PHE A 114 4.08 5.01 5.66
C PHE A 114 5.02 5.74 4.71
N VAL A 115 5.74 4.98 3.91
CA VAL A 115 6.39 5.46 2.67
C VAL A 115 5.54 5.00 1.50
N ASN A 116 4.80 5.94 0.90
CA ASN A 116 3.85 5.61 -0.17
C ASN A 116 4.59 5.41 -1.49
N TYR A 117 4.28 4.31 -2.16
CA TYR A 117 4.94 3.91 -3.40
C TYR A 117 3.98 3.63 -4.55
N MET A 118 2.65 3.63 -4.33
CA MET A 118 1.69 3.27 -5.36
C MET A 118 0.33 3.91 -5.08
N ARG A 119 -0.39 4.29 -6.14
CA ARG A 119 -1.80 4.66 -6.09
C ARG A 119 -2.66 3.43 -6.39
N ALA A 120 -3.72 3.23 -5.63
CA ALA A 120 -4.64 2.11 -5.74
C ALA A 120 -6.09 2.53 -5.50
N GLY A 121 -7.02 1.60 -5.65
CA GLY A 121 -8.44 1.85 -5.35
C GLY A 121 -9.24 0.56 -5.32
N ALA A 122 -10.10 0.40 -4.32
CA ALA A 122 -10.97 -0.76 -4.22
C ALA A 122 -12.05 -0.76 -5.30
N MET A 123 -12.27 -1.91 -5.92
CA MET A 123 -13.27 -2.10 -6.98
C MET A 123 -14.13 -3.33 -6.73
N PHE A 124 -15.40 -3.23 -7.10
CA PHE A 124 -16.27 -4.40 -7.23
C PHE A 124 -15.89 -5.20 -8.47
N TYR A 125 -15.90 -6.51 -8.34
CA TYR A 125 -15.76 -7.43 -9.48
C TYR A 125 -16.67 -8.64 -9.30
N THR A 126 -17.04 -9.27 -10.42
CA THR A 126 -17.89 -10.47 -10.45
C THR A 126 -17.44 -11.40 -11.57
N LEU A 127 -18.10 -12.54 -11.73
CA LEU A 127 -17.85 -13.44 -12.84
C LEU A 127 -18.30 -12.81 -14.17
N THR A 128 -17.57 -13.07 -15.26
CA THR A 128 -17.95 -12.64 -16.62
C THR A 128 -19.32 -13.17 -17.04
N SER A 129 -19.71 -14.35 -16.53
CA SER A 129 -21.04 -14.96 -16.74
C SER A 129 -22.17 -14.27 -15.97
N SER A 130 -21.87 -13.43 -14.98
CA SER A 130 -22.89 -12.70 -14.21
C SER A 130 -23.57 -11.64 -15.06
N ALA A 131 -24.88 -11.45 -14.87
CA ALA A 131 -25.66 -10.39 -15.52
C ALA A 131 -25.35 -8.98 -14.95
N LEU A 132 -24.72 -8.87 -13.77
CA LEU A 132 -24.42 -7.61 -13.09
C LEU A 132 -23.49 -6.74 -13.94
N LYS A 133 -23.86 -5.45 -14.11
CA LYS A 133 -23.14 -4.47 -14.92
C LYS A 133 -22.88 -3.16 -14.17
N ASP A 134 -23.80 -2.77 -13.30
CA ASP A 134 -23.76 -1.51 -12.57
C ASP A 134 -23.60 -1.76 -11.07
N PRO A 135 -22.75 -1.01 -10.34
CA PRO A 135 -22.59 -1.15 -8.89
C PRO A 135 -23.91 -1.04 -8.11
N VAL A 136 -24.89 -0.24 -8.55
CA VAL A 136 -26.18 -0.11 -7.85
C VAL A 136 -27.03 -1.38 -7.88
N GLU A 137 -26.74 -2.33 -8.76
CA GLU A 137 -27.36 -3.66 -8.80
C GLU A 137 -26.86 -4.56 -7.65
N LEU A 138 -25.78 -4.14 -6.95
CA LEU A 138 -25.25 -4.83 -5.78
C LEU A 138 -26.01 -4.52 -4.49
N CYS A 139 -26.94 -3.56 -4.50
CA CYS A 139 -27.78 -3.26 -3.34
C CYS A 139 -28.62 -4.48 -2.92
N GLY A 140 -28.55 -4.84 -1.63
CA GLY A 140 -29.19 -6.04 -1.08
C GLY A 140 -28.48 -7.37 -1.38
N LYS A 141 -27.32 -7.34 -2.03
CA LYS A 141 -26.54 -8.53 -2.40
C LYS A 141 -25.39 -8.82 -1.45
N LYS A 142 -24.80 -10.01 -1.58
CA LYS A 142 -23.68 -10.49 -0.79
C LYS A 142 -22.35 -10.21 -1.50
N ILE A 143 -21.44 -9.54 -0.81
CA ILE A 143 -20.14 -9.15 -1.36
C ILE A 143 -19.02 -9.69 -0.47
N ALA A 144 -18.12 -10.52 -1.05
CA ALA A 144 -16.97 -11.04 -0.32
C ALA A 144 -15.79 -10.06 -0.35
N THR A 145 -15.08 -9.96 0.77
CA THR A 145 -13.79 -9.26 0.84
C THR A 145 -13.00 -9.68 2.06
N VAL A 146 -11.68 -9.37 2.08
CA VAL A 146 -10.81 -9.74 3.20
C VAL A 146 -11.11 -8.86 4.41
N ARG A 147 -11.50 -9.48 5.54
CA ARG A 147 -12.03 -8.80 6.74
C ARG A 147 -11.02 -7.89 7.44
N SER A 148 -9.72 -8.19 7.35
CA SER A 148 -8.64 -7.43 8.01
C SER A 148 -8.13 -6.24 7.18
N THR A 149 -8.73 -5.97 6.01
CA THR A 149 -8.40 -4.85 5.13
C THR A 149 -9.30 -3.63 5.39
N THR A 150 -9.11 -2.58 4.59
CA THR A 150 -10.00 -1.41 4.57
C THR A 150 -11.29 -1.64 3.76
N TYR A 151 -11.35 -2.71 2.98
CA TYR A 151 -12.44 -2.94 2.04
C TYR A 151 -13.82 -3.10 2.69
N PRO A 152 -14.00 -3.82 3.83
CA PRO A 152 -15.30 -3.91 4.48
C PRO A 152 -15.91 -2.54 4.80
N GLY A 153 -15.10 -1.61 5.33
CA GLY A 153 -15.53 -0.24 5.62
C GLY A 153 -15.90 0.52 4.34
N GLN A 154 -15.07 0.43 3.30
CA GLN A 154 -15.33 1.09 2.02
C GLN A 154 -16.61 0.58 1.34
N VAL A 155 -16.89 -0.73 1.39
CA VAL A 155 -18.14 -1.31 0.90
C VAL A 155 -19.33 -0.80 1.70
N LYS A 156 -19.19 -0.74 3.03
CA LYS A 156 -20.26 -0.21 3.89
C LYS A 156 -20.57 1.24 3.56
N ASP A 157 -19.55 2.10 3.50
CA ASP A 157 -19.71 3.54 3.21
C ASP A 157 -20.35 3.73 1.82
N TRP A 158 -19.90 2.96 0.83
CA TRP A 158 -20.47 3.00 -0.51
C TRP A 158 -21.96 2.53 -0.51
N SER A 159 -22.27 1.46 0.22
CA SER A 159 -23.62 0.93 0.38
C SER A 159 -24.56 1.93 1.07
N ASP A 160 -24.10 2.57 2.14
CA ASP A 160 -24.89 3.58 2.85
C ASP A 160 -25.24 4.75 1.92
N GLU A 161 -24.28 5.19 1.09
CA GLU A 161 -24.48 6.30 0.17
C GLU A 161 -25.36 5.96 -1.03
N ASN A 162 -25.12 4.81 -1.66
CA ASN A 162 -25.71 4.49 -2.96
C ASN A 162 -26.92 3.54 -2.88
N CYS A 163 -27.06 2.79 -1.77
CA CYS A 163 -28.17 1.86 -1.57
C CYS A 163 -29.16 2.38 -0.52
N VAL A 164 -28.70 2.57 0.72
CA VAL A 164 -29.57 2.90 1.85
C VAL A 164 -30.24 4.27 1.65
N LYS A 165 -29.48 5.30 1.29
CA LYS A 165 -30.05 6.63 0.99
C LYS A 165 -31.04 6.62 -0.20
N ALA A 166 -30.88 5.68 -1.12
CA ALA A 166 -31.80 5.47 -2.24
C ALA A 166 -32.99 4.54 -1.92
N GLY A 167 -33.18 4.17 -0.65
CA GLY A 167 -34.28 3.30 -0.20
C GLY A 167 -34.12 1.83 -0.61
N LYS A 168 -32.92 1.41 -1.00
CA LYS A 168 -32.61 0.01 -1.35
C LYS A 168 -32.00 -0.72 -0.15
N GLY A 169 -32.00 -2.04 -0.17
CA GLY A 169 -31.36 -2.87 0.86
C GLY A 169 -29.84 -2.64 0.92
N PRO A 170 -29.22 -2.63 2.11
CA PRO A 170 -27.76 -2.51 2.22
C PRO A 170 -27.05 -3.74 1.63
N ILE A 171 -25.78 -3.55 1.23
CA ILE A 171 -24.91 -4.67 0.86
C ILE A 171 -24.57 -5.48 2.11
N GLU A 172 -24.68 -6.82 2.01
CA GLU A 172 -24.18 -7.75 3.02
C GLU A 172 -22.71 -8.07 2.76
N VAL A 173 -21.82 -7.67 3.67
CA VAL A 173 -20.39 -7.94 3.56
C VAL A 173 -20.05 -9.30 4.15
N VAL A 174 -19.50 -10.19 3.33
CA VAL A 174 -19.00 -11.51 3.72
C VAL A 174 -17.48 -11.42 3.90
N GLY A 175 -16.99 -11.43 5.15
CA GLY A 175 -15.57 -11.33 5.47
C GLY A 175 -14.85 -12.66 5.28
N THR A 176 -13.73 -12.65 4.53
CA THR A 176 -12.85 -13.80 4.29
C THR A 176 -11.47 -13.57 4.91
N GLU A 177 -10.63 -14.61 4.98
CA GLU A 177 -9.26 -14.49 5.49
C GLU A 177 -8.25 -14.06 4.43
N SER A 178 -8.54 -14.36 3.16
CA SER A 178 -7.64 -14.06 2.04
C SER A 178 -8.42 -13.70 0.76
N SER A 179 -7.72 -13.08 -0.20
CA SER A 179 -8.31 -12.79 -1.52
C SER A 179 -8.66 -14.06 -2.31
N PRO A 180 -7.87 -15.16 -2.29
CA PRO A 180 -8.29 -16.44 -2.85
C PRO A 180 -9.60 -16.97 -2.25
N ASP A 181 -9.83 -16.84 -0.93
CA ASP A 181 -11.07 -17.27 -0.30
C ASP A 181 -12.27 -16.45 -0.80
N ALA A 182 -12.10 -15.13 -0.96
CA ALA A 182 -13.16 -14.28 -1.51
C ALA A 182 -13.52 -14.71 -2.95
N ARG A 183 -12.52 -15.00 -3.79
CA ARG A 183 -12.75 -15.51 -5.14
C ARG A 183 -13.39 -16.89 -5.16
N LEU A 184 -13.03 -17.77 -4.22
CA LEU A 184 -13.66 -19.09 -4.08
C LEU A 184 -15.16 -18.97 -3.74
N GLN A 185 -15.51 -18.08 -2.78
CA GLN A 185 -16.92 -17.80 -2.45
C GLN A 185 -17.71 -17.32 -3.69
N LEU A 186 -17.09 -16.44 -4.49
CA LEU A 186 -17.68 -15.93 -5.73
C LEU A 186 -17.85 -17.04 -6.78
N LYS A 187 -16.83 -17.87 -7.02
CA LYS A 187 -16.91 -19.00 -7.97
C LYS A 187 -17.95 -20.03 -7.58
N GLN A 188 -18.19 -20.21 -6.29
CA GLN A 188 -19.21 -21.14 -5.76
C GLN A 188 -20.63 -20.53 -5.71
N GLY A 189 -20.81 -19.27 -6.14
CA GLY A 189 -22.11 -18.59 -6.11
C GLY A 189 -22.64 -18.31 -4.69
N ARG A 190 -21.76 -18.33 -3.67
CA ARG A 190 -22.14 -18.00 -2.29
C ARG A 190 -22.24 -16.49 -2.06
N VAL A 191 -21.60 -15.72 -2.92
CA VAL A 191 -21.68 -14.26 -3.00
C VAL A 191 -21.88 -13.83 -4.44
N ASP A 192 -22.45 -12.64 -4.64
CA ASP A 192 -22.79 -12.09 -5.96
C ASP A 192 -21.60 -11.37 -6.62
N ALA A 193 -20.74 -10.79 -5.80
CA ALA A 193 -19.52 -10.10 -6.22
C ALA A 193 -18.44 -10.16 -5.11
N ALA A 194 -17.29 -9.64 -5.42
CA ALA A 194 -16.23 -9.46 -4.42
C ALA A 194 -15.56 -8.08 -4.59
N VAL A 195 -14.75 -7.68 -3.60
CA VAL A 195 -13.97 -6.43 -3.60
C VAL A 195 -12.52 -6.71 -3.29
N GLN A 196 -11.65 -6.10 -4.09
CA GLN A 196 -10.20 -5.98 -3.83
C GLN A 196 -9.64 -4.76 -4.57
N GLY A 197 -8.34 -4.53 -4.50
CA GLY A 197 -7.68 -3.47 -5.27
C GLY A 197 -7.86 -3.68 -6.77
N GLY A 198 -8.32 -2.65 -7.47
CA GLY A 198 -8.64 -2.73 -8.90
C GLY A 198 -7.43 -3.10 -9.75
N GLU A 199 -6.24 -2.72 -9.31
CA GLU A 199 -4.96 -3.03 -9.93
C GLU A 199 -4.66 -4.54 -10.02
N THR A 200 -5.27 -5.35 -9.14
CA THR A 200 -5.02 -6.80 -9.07
C THR A 200 -5.97 -7.63 -9.94
N ILE A 201 -7.14 -7.07 -10.30
CA ILE A 201 -8.22 -7.83 -10.95
C ILE A 201 -7.83 -8.29 -12.36
N PRO A 202 -7.22 -7.46 -13.24
CA PRO A 202 -6.85 -7.89 -14.59
C PRO A 202 -5.85 -9.06 -14.58
N PHE A 203 -4.82 -8.96 -13.74
CA PHE A 203 -3.80 -10.02 -13.60
C PHE A 203 -4.42 -11.32 -13.10
N THR A 204 -5.20 -11.25 -12.02
CA THR A 204 -5.89 -12.40 -11.43
C THR A 204 -6.86 -13.03 -12.41
N SER A 205 -7.63 -12.21 -13.15
CA SER A 205 -8.55 -12.70 -14.16
C SER A 205 -7.82 -13.45 -15.27
N LYS A 206 -6.70 -12.90 -15.77
CA LYS A 206 -5.85 -13.55 -16.79
C LYS A 206 -5.32 -14.91 -16.31
N GLN A 207 -4.85 -14.99 -15.07
CA GLN A 207 -4.38 -16.27 -14.48
C GLN A 207 -5.48 -17.31 -14.32
N GLU A 208 -6.72 -16.88 -14.05
CA GLU A 208 -7.86 -17.78 -13.83
C GLU A 208 -8.76 -17.92 -15.08
N GLY A 209 -8.22 -17.71 -16.30
CA GLY A 209 -8.91 -17.97 -17.55
C GLY A 209 -9.89 -16.89 -18.00
N GLY A 210 -9.74 -15.63 -17.53
CA GLY A 210 -10.55 -14.50 -17.97
C GLY A 210 -11.96 -14.47 -17.37
N ILE A 211 -12.16 -15.13 -16.23
CA ILE A 211 -13.48 -15.35 -15.65
C ILE A 211 -14.03 -14.19 -14.83
N TYR A 212 -13.22 -13.15 -14.57
CA TYR A 212 -13.65 -11.99 -13.78
C TYR A 212 -13.82 -10.73 -14.64
N LYS A 213 -14.80 -9.93 -14.29
CA LYS A 213 -15.01 -8.57 -14.81
C LYS A 213 -15.21 -7.59 -13.68
N VAL A 214 -14.71 -6.40 -13.86
CA VAL A 214 -14.91 -5.25 -12.96
C VAL A 214 -16.31 -4.70 -13.12
N ILE A 215 -16.91 -4.19 -12.04
CA ILE A 215 -18.18 -3.48 -12.04
C ILE A 215 -17.93 -2.03 -11.55
N GLY A 216 -18.23 -1.06 -12.40
CA GLY A 216 -18.12 0.36 -12.07
C GLY A 216 -16.70 0.90 -12.07
N LYS A 217 -16.46 1.90 -11.21
CA LYS A 217 -15.19 2.60 -11.03
C LYS A 217 -14.63 2.33 -9.63
N PRO A 218 -13.37 2.65 -9.35
CA PRO A 218 -12.84 2.58 -7.98
C PRO A 218 -13.71 3.36 -7.01
N MET A 219 -14.05 2.75 -5.86
CA MET A 219 -14.84 3.39 -4.81
C MET A 219 -14.10 4.58 -4.21
N THR A 220 -12.80 4.47 -4.07
CA THR A 220 -11.90 5.48 -3.52
C THR A 220 -10.56 5.42 -4.21
N VAL A 221 -9.81 6.53 -4.20
CA VAL A 221 -8.38 6.55 -4.53
C VAL A 221 -7.61 6.56 -3.22
N VAL A 222 -6.70 5.61 -3.06
CA VAL A 222 -5.86 5.43 -1.87
C VAL A 222 -4.40 5.26 -2.29
N TYR A 223 -3.49 5.34 -1.31
CA TYR A 223 -2.07 5.04 -1.53
C TYR A 223 -1.69 3.78 -0.75
N TYR A 224 -0.93 2.89 -1.42
CA TYR A 224 -0.21 1.84 -0.71
C TYR A 224 1.13 2.37 -0.26
N GLY A 225 1.57 1.91 0.91
CA GLY A 225 2.85 2.31 1.48
C GLY A 225 3.54 1.17 2.22
N ALA A 226 4.87 1.23 2.20
CA ALA A 226 5.69 0.48 3.14
C ALA A 226 5.46 1.05 4.54
N ALA A 227 5.15 0.20 5.52
CA ALA A 227 4.81 0.62 6.87
C ALA A 227 5.96 0.38 7.86
N PHE A 228 6.18 1.36 8.73
CA PHE A 228 7.27 1.42 9.72
C PHE A 228 6.73 1.74 11.10
N ARG A 229 7.42 1.27 12.17
CA ARG A 229 7.11 1.76 13.52
C ARG A 229 7.35 3.26 13.59
N LYS A 230 6.55 3.98 14.36
CA LYS A 230 6.72 5.43 14.54
C LYS A 230 8.06 5.81 15.17
N THR A 231 8.65 4.91 15.93
CA THR A 231 9.98 5.09 16.53
C THR A 231 11.12 5.01 15.52
N ASP A 232 10.87 4.49 14.31
CA ASP A 232 11.88 4.20 13.31
C ASP A 232 11.88 5.23 12.18
N SER A 233 11.63 6.51 12.51
CA SER A 233 11.51 7.58 11.52
C SER A 233 12.75 7.75 10.64
N ALA A 234 13.96 7.63 11.21
CA ALA A 234 15.21 7.69 10.44
C ALA A 234 15.32 6.55 9.42
N PHE A 235 14.87 5.32 9.80
CA PHE A 235 14.83 4.18 8.89
C PHE A 235 13.78 4.38 7.79
N ARG A 236 12.57 4.82 8.15
CA ARG A 236 11.53 5.19 7.19
C ARG A 236 12.06 6.19 6.15
N ASP A 237 12.76 7.23 6.61
CA ASP A 237 13.29 8.29 5.74
C ASP A 237 14.40 7.75 4.83
N ALA A 238 15.28 6.87 5.33
CA ALA A 238 16.29 6.19 4.51
C ALA A 238 15.67 5.33 3.39
N VAL A 239 14.59 4.61 3.70
CA VAL A 239 13.85 3.83 2.70
C VAL A 239 13.15 4.75 1.70
N ALA A 240 12.57 5.86 2.15
CA ALA A 240 11.94 6.84 1.26
C ALA A 240 12.97 7.49 0.32
N ASP A 241 14.17 7.81 0.81
CA ASP A 241 15.26 8.33 -0.02
C ASP A 241 15.70 7.32 -1.07
N ALA A 242 15.91 6.07 -0.68
CA ALA A 242 16.32 5.01 -1.59
C ALA A 242 15.24 4.71 -2.65
N LEU A 243 13.95 4.67 -2.30
CA LEU A 243 12.86 4.54 -3.25
C LEU A 243 12.78 5.73 -4.21
N GLN A 244 13.00 6.97 -3.72
CA GLN A 244 13.03 8.16 -4.56
C GLN A 244 14.20 8.12 -5.55
N GLU A 245 15.32 7.52 -5.19
CA GLU A 245 16.43 7.30 -6.13
C GLU A 245 16.09 6.24 -7.18
N LEU A 246 15.35 5.15 -6.83
CA LEU A 246 14.85 4.18 -7.81
C LEU A 246 13.84 4.82 -8.78
N VAL A 247 13.09 5.84 -8.35
CA VAL A 247 12.24 6.64 -9.25
C VAL A 247 13.11 7.43 -10.22
N LYS A 248 14.15 8.11 -9.72
CA LYS A 248 15.04 8.97 -10.53
C LYS A 248 15.87 8.18 -11.54
N ASP A 249 16.38 7.00 -11.18
CA ASP A 249 17.19 6.16 -12.07
C ASP A 249 16.35 5.28 -13.03
N GLY A 250 15.03 5.34 -12.91
CA GLY A 250 14.07 4.64 -13.78
C GLY A 250 13.81 3.17 -13.39
N THR A 251 14.47 2.63 -12.38
CA THR A 251 14.28 1.23 -11.92
C THR A 251 12.85 1.02 -11.43
N TYR A 252 12.32 1.95 -10.64
CA TYR A 252 10.94 1.91 -10.15
C TYR A 252 9.94 1.85 -11.33
N GLY A 253 10.08 2.73 -12.33
CA GLY A 253 9.20 2.74 -13.51
C GLY A 253 9.22 1.42 -14.27
N LYS A 254 10.40 0.83 -14.48
CA LYS A 254 10.55 -0.48 -15.14
C LYS A 254 9.89 -1.62 -14.37
N ILE A 255 9.90 -1.58 -13.04
CA ILE A 255 9.21 -2.56 -12.21
C ILE A 255 7.69 -2.43 -12.42
N PHE A 256 7.14 -1.22 -12.40
CA PHE A 256 5.71 -1.00 -12.66
C PHE A 256 5.29 -1.41 -14.08
N GLU A 257 6.11 -1.12 -15.09
CA GLU A 257 5.90 -1.55 -16.47
C GLU A 257 5.89 -3.08 -16.60
N LYS A 258 6.84 -3.77 -15.98
CA LYS A 258 6.91 -5.24 -15.96
C LYS A 258 5.62 -5.89 -15.45
N TRP A 259 4.96 -5.26 -14.49
CA TRP A 259 3.73 -5.77 -13.88
C TRP A 259 2.45 -5.18 -14.48
N GLU A 260 2.55 -4.43 -15.58
CA GLU A 260 1.41 -3.76 -16.27
C GLU A 260 0.66 -2.79 -15.34
N LEU A 261 1.37 -2.11 -14.42
CA LEU A 261 0.82 -1.21 -13.40
C LEU A 261 1.35 0.23 -13.50
N SER A 262 1.84 0.65 -14.66
CA SER A 262 2.42 1.99 -14.87
C SER A 262 1.48 3.13 -14.46
N ASP A 263 0.17 2.99 -14.69
CA ASP A 263 -0.84 4.00 -14.32
C ASP A 263 -1.01 4.16 -12.80
N SER A 264 -0.55 3.19 -12.02
CA SER A 264 -0.58 3.21 -10.55
C SER A 264 0.70 3.77 -9.94
N ALA A 265 1.76 3.97 -10.74
CA ALA A 265 3.03 4.52 -10.27
C ALA A 265 2.87 5.96 -9.77
N LEU A 266 3.62 6.32 -8.74
CA LEU A 266 3.69 7.68 -8.23
C LEU A 266 4.82 8.46 -8.93
N PRO A 267 4.61 9.75 -9.24
CA PRO A 267 5.65 10.59 -9.82
C PRO A 267 6.79 10.90 -8.81
N ALA A 268 6.49 10.80 -7.52
CA ALA A 268 7.42 10.97 -6.43
C ALA A 268 6.97 10.16 -5.20
N ILE A 269 7.93 9.74 -4.39
CA ILE A 269 7.67 9.03 -3.13
C ILE A 269 7.12 10.02 -2.10
N MET A 270 6.10 9.60 -1.35
CA MET A 270 5.46 10.40 -0.32
C MET A 270 5.65 9.76 1.06
N ILE A 271 5.46 10.54 2.11
CA ILE A 271 5.37 10.03 3.50
C ILE A 271 4.01 10.39 4.07
N ASN A 272 3.29 9.37 4.59
CA ASN A 272 1.97 9.55 5.19
C ASN A 272 1.00 10.28 4.24
N SER A 273 1.04 9.95 2.94
CA SER A 273 0.26 10.58 1.86
C SER A 273 0.50 12.09 1.69
N GLN A 274 1.65 12.58 2.15
CA GLN A 274 2.08 13.97 1.96
C GLN A 274 3.33 14.00 1.07
N PRO A 275 3.45 14.96 0.14
CA PRO A 275 4.69 15.20 -0.61
C PRO A 275 5.86 15.46 0.33
N ARG A 276 7.06 15.06 -0.08
CA ARG A 276 8.33 15.31 0.64
C ARG A 276 8.96 16.62 0.21
#